data_0d3e34b7ea2f9f6fecc041b1edb2fc70
#
_entry.id   0d3e34b7ea2f9f6fecc041b1edb2fc70
#
_cell.length_a   1.000
_cell.length_b   1.000
_cell.length_c   1.000
_cell.angle_alpha   90.00
_cell.angle_beta   90.00
_cell.angle_gamma   90.00
#
_symmetry.space_group_name_H-M   'P 1'
#
loop_
_entity.id
_entity.type
_entity.pdbx_description
1 polymer ?
#
loop_
_entity_poly.entity_id
_entity_poly.type
_entity_poly.pdbx_seq_one_letter_code
_entity_poly.pdbx_strand_id
1 'polypeptide(L)'
;VVKDEFLRGWSLEAGAMVLANKGILCVDELDKMSVEDTSAMHQGLEQQSITISKATIQATLRAETSILGAANPKFGRFDPYQTVAAQIDLPPALINRFDIIFIMKDLPDRSKDEAIATHVLMESKEPKEKGVISRELFKKYIAYARQRIKPQLTDEAIDEIKKFYVDLRNVSTS
;
A
#
# COMPACT_ATOMS: atom_id res chain seq x y z
N VAL A 1 -11.46 18.55 5.65
CA VAL A 1 -12.20 19.82 5.79
C VAL A 1 -11.32 20.78 6.56
N VAL A 2 -10.97 21.88 5.95
CA VAL A 2 -10.13 22.93 6.52
C VAL A 2 -10.96 24.18 6.83
N LYS A 3 -10.52 24.90 7.85
CA LYS A 3 -11.13 26.20 8.15
C LYS A 3 -10.49 27.26 7.25
N ASP A 4 -11.29 27.87 6.41
CA ASP A 4 -10.85 28.98 5.58
C ASP A 4 -10.84 30.25 6.41
N GLU A 5 -9.66 30.84 6.60
CA GLU A 5 -9.49 32.05 7.42
C GLU A 5 -10.04 33.31 6.73
N PHE A 6 -10.06 33.33 5.39
CA PHE A 6 -10.56 34.47 4.63
C PHE A 6 -12.09 34.49 4.54
N LEU A 7 -12.69 33.33 4.25
CA LEU A 7 -14.15 33.20 4.14
C LEU A 7 -14.84 32.97 5.51
N ARG A 8 -14.06 32.85 6.58
CA ARG A 8 -14.56 32.54 7.95
C ARG A 8 -15.49 31.32 8.01
N GLY A 9 -15.29 30.38 7.08
CA GLY A 9 -16.11 29.20 6.89
C GLY A 9 -15.29 27.91 6.84
N TRP A 10 -15.98 26.80 6.61
CA TRP A 10 -15.36 25.51 6.37
C TRP A 10 -15.27 25.24 4.86
N SER A 11 -14.12 24.81 4.41
CA SER A 11 -13.85 24.44 3.01
C SER A 11 -13.53 22.95 2.89
N LEU A 12 -13.94 22.35 1.78
CA LEU A 12 -13.61 20.97 1.46
C LEU A 12 -12.30 20.93 0.66
N GLU A 13 -11.30 20.25 1.21
CA GLU A 13 -10.03 20.01 0.54
C GLU A 13 -9.83 18.52 0.30
N ALA A 14 -9.33 18.16 -0.89
CA ALA A 14 -9.06 16.78 -1.23
C ALA A 14 -7.82 16.27 -0.51
N GLY A 15 -7.97 15.22 0.28
CA GLY A 15 -6.85 14.51 0.91
C GLY A 15 -6.08 13.62 -0.08
N ALA A 16 -4.95 13.07 0.36
CA ALA A 16 -4.02 12.30 -0.47
C ALA A 16 -4.69 11.13 -1.21
N MET A 17 -5.58 10.38 -0.57
CA MET A 17 -6.29 9.27 -1.22
C MET A 17 -7.21 9.73 -2.36
N VAL A 18 -7.89 10.87 -2.18
CA VAL A 18 -8.77 11.44 -3.21
C VAL A 18 -7.94 11.97 -4.38
N LEU A 19 -6.82 12.63 -4.10
CA LEU A 19 -5.88 13.11 -5.12
C LEU A 19 -5.27 11.96 -5.94
N ALA A 20 -5.04 10.82 -5.31
CA ALA A 20 -4.52 9.62 -5.96
C ALA A 20 -5.60 8.75 -6.62
N ASN A 21 -6.86 9.22 -6.72
CA ASN A 21 -7.96 8.47 -7.31
C ASN A 21 -7.60 7.90 -8.70
N LYS A 22 -7.82 6.60 -8.90
CA LYS A 22 -7.41 5.81 -10.08
C LYS A 22 -5.91 5.72 -10.32
N GLY A 23 -5.11 6.05 -9.31
CA GLY A 23 -3.67 5.98 -9.34
C GLY A 23 -3.11 5.11 -8.22
N ILE A 24 -1.89 5.45 -7.79
CA ILE A 24 -1.17 4.80 -6.69
C ILE A 24 -0.83 5.87 -5.65
N LEU A 25 -1.13 5.59 -4.40
CA LEU A 25 -0.72 6.37 -3.24
C LEU A 25 0.42 5.63 -2.54
N CYS A 26 1.59 6.27 -2.45
CA CYS A 26 2.70 5.78 -1.64
C CYS A 26 2.60 6.42 -0.25
N VAL A 27 2.54 5.60 0.79
CA VAL A 27 2.49 6.04 2.19
C VAL A 27 3.69 5.47 2.91
N ASP A 28 4.55 6.35 3.39
CA ASP A 28 5.65 5.98 4.28
C ASP A 28 5.23 6.14 5.74
N GLU A 29 5.93 5.47 6.64
CA GLU A 29 5.67 5.50 8.09
C GLU A 29 4.20 5.21 8.46
N LEU A 30 3.61 4.19 7.82
CA LEU A 30 2.22 3.80 8.05
C LEU A 30 1.92 3.52 9.53
N ASP A 31 2.93 3.07 10.27
CA ASP A 31 2.88 2.81 11.72
C ASP A 31 2.79 4.10 12.58
N LYS A 32 3.01 5.28 11.98
CA LYS A 32 2.95 6.59 12.67
C LYS A 32 1.67 7.37 12.40
N MET A 33 0.77 6.82 11.62
CA MET A 33 -0.49 7.51 11.29
C MET A 33 -1.35 7.73 12.54
N SER A 34 -2.08 8.84 12.55
CA SER A 34 -3.08 9.10 13.57
C SER A 34 -4.23 8.08 13.49
N VAL A 35 -4.97 7.91 14.58
CA VAL A 35 -6.14 7.03 14.62
C VAL A 35 -7.20 7.47 13.62
N GLU A 36 -7.36 8.78 13.42
CA GLU A 36 -8.31 9.36 12.47
C GLU A 36 -7.91 9.06 11.03
N ASP A 37 -6.64 9.26 10.69
CA ASP A 37 -6.12 8.96 9.35
C ASP A 37 -6.16 7.47 9.03
N THR A 38 -5.83 6.62 10.01
CA THR A 38 -5.95 5.16 9.90
C THR A 38 -7.38 4.73 9.62
N SER A 39 -8.36 5.35 10.31
CA SER A 39 -9.79 5.07 10.10
C SER A 39 -10.26 5.53 8.72
N ALA A 40 -9.83 6.71 8.27
CA ALA A 40 -10.13 7.21 6.94
C ALA A 40 -9.52 6.33 5.84
N MET A 41 -8.28 5.87 6.02
CA MET A 41 -7.63 4.94 5.12
C MET A 41 -8.37 3.61 5.05
N HIS A 42 -8.77 3.06 6.20
CA HIS A 42 -9.54 1.83 6.27
C HIS A 42 -10.85 1.94 5.48
N GLN A 43 -11.60 3.03 5.64
CA GLN A 43 -12.81 3.30 4.88
C GLN A 43 -12.51 3.40 3.37
N GLY A 44 -11.47 4.13 3.00
CA GLY A 44 -11.08 4.30 1.61
C GLY A 44 -10.67 3.00 0.93
N LEU A 45 -9.93 2.13 1.63
CA LEU A 45 -9.54 0.80 1.14
C LEU A 45 -10.75 -0.13 0.96
N GLU A 46 -11.73 -0.03 1.83
CA GLU A 46 -12.91 -0.89 1.79
C GLU A 46 -13.95 -0.43 0.77
N GLN A 47 -14.28 0.86 0.81
CA GLN A 47 -15.39 1.43 0.04
C GLN A 47 -14.96 2.14 -1.24
N GLN A 48 -13.66 2.31 -1.45
CA GLN A 48 -13.09 3.10 -2.54
C GLN A 48 -13.67 4.53 -2.60
N SER A 49 -14.11 5.02 -1.44
CA SER A 49 -14.69 6.34 -1.24
C SER A 49 -14.45 6.82 0.20
N ILE A 50 -14.41 8.13 0.38
CA ILE A 50 -14.31 8.77 1.68
C ILE A 50 -15.53 9.66 1.88
N THR A 51 -16.30 9.38 2.93
CA THR A 51 -17.45 10.19 3.29
C THR A 51 -17.08 11.16 4.41
N ILE A 52 -17.36 12.41 4.18
CA ILE A 52 -17.11 13.51 5.11
C ILE A 52 -18.46 14.07 5.55
N SER A 53 -18.67 14.11 6.87
CA SER A 53 -19.79 14.80 7.49
C SER A 53 -19.23 15.64 8.63
N LYS A 54 -18.88 16.89 8.34
CA LYS A 54 -18.29 17.80 9.31
C LYS A 54 -18.82 19.23 9.12
N ALA A 55 -19.29 19.82 10.21
CA ALA A 55 -19.92 21.13 10.21
C ALA A 55 -21.13 21.17 9.25
N THR A 56 -21.11 22.06 8.25
CA THR A 56 -22.17 22.20 7.23
C THR A 56 -21.85 21.45 5.94
N ILE A 57 -20.71 20.71 5.91
CA ILE A 57 -20.23 20.01 4.70
C ILE A 57 -20.57 18.53 4.83
N GLN A 58 -21.31 18.04 3.82
CA GLN A 58 -21.56 16.62 3.63
C GLN A 58 -21.17 16.25 2.21
N ALA A 59 -20.17 15.37 2.06
CA ALA A 59 -19.64 15.00 0.75
C ALA A 59 -19.12 13.57 0.77
N THR A 60 -19.30 12.86 -0.34
CA THR A 60 -18.66 11.57 -0.60
C THR A 60 -17.74 11.73 -1.80
N LEU A 61 -16.45 11.49 -1.58
CA LEU A 61 -15.39 11.63 -2.57
C LEU A 61 -14.89 10.24 -2.99
N ARG A 62 -14.68 10.04 -4.28
CA ARG A 62 -14.10 8.79 -4.80
C ARG A 62 -12.62 8.71 -4.43
N ALA A 63 -12.19 7.53 -4.00
CA ALA A 63 -10.82 7.20 -3.64
C ALA A 63 -10.47 5.77 -4.12
N GLU A 64 -10.71 5.50 -5.40
CA GLU A 64 -10.34 4.25 -6.08
C GLU A 64 -8.83 4.22 -6.30
N THR A 65 -8.08 3.94 -5.24
CA THR A 65 -6.63 4.12 -5.21
C THR A 65 -5.96 2.82 -4.78
N SER A 66 -4.86 2.45 -5.44
CA SER A 66 -3.96 1.40 -4.97
C SER A 66 -2.98 1.99 -3.98
N ILE A 67 -2.75 1.32 -2.86
CA ILE A 67 -1.85 1.80 -1.80
C ILE A 67 -0.59 0.95 -1.77
N LEU A 68 0.56 1.62 -1.81
CA LEU A 68 1.86 1.06 -1.49
C LEU A 68 2.31 1.66 -0.16
N GLY A 69 2.22 0.87 0.91
CA GLY A 69 2.57 1.30 2.26
C GLY A 69 3.94 0.77 2.70
N ALA A 70 4.69 1.59 3.41
CA ALA A 70 5.88 1.18 4.14
C ALA A 70 5.66 1.45 5.63
N ALA A 71 6.09 0.50 6.49
CA ALA A 71 5.97 0.60 7.92
C ALA A 71 7.17 -0.05 8.60
N ASN A 72 7.56 0.48 9.75
CA ASN A 72 8.60 -0.11 10.56
C ASN A 72 7.99 -1.07 11.60
N PRO A 73 8.71 -2.13 11.99
CA PRO A 73 8.30 -2.96 13.09
C PRO A 73 8.39 -2.19 14.41
N LYS A 74 7.60 -2.60 15.40
CA LYS A 74 7.41 -1.97 16.71
C LYS A 74 8.72 -1.61 17.44
N PHE A 75 9.77 -2.41 17.24
CA PHE A 75 11.08 -2.24 17.88
C PHE A 75 12.18 -1.79 16.90
N GLY A 76 11.81 -1.25 15.74
CA GLY A 76 12.73 -0.78 14.71
C GLY A 76 13.34 -1.87 13.84
N ARG A 77 13.33 -3.13 14.31
CA ARG A 77 13.80 -4.31 13.57
C ARG A 77 12.99 -5.54 13.95
N PHE A 78 12.92 -6.51 13.05
CA PHE A 78 12.26 -7.79 13.33
C PHE A 78 13.15 -8.68 14.19
N ASP A 79 12.60 -9.16 15.32
CA ASP A 79 13.19 -10.19 16.15
C ASP A 79 12.89 -11.57 15.53
N PRO A 80 13.91 -12.39 15.23
CA PRO A 80 13.71 -13.70 14.64
C PRO A 80 13.00 -14.70 15.58
N TYR A 81 12.98 -14.43 16.89
CA TYR A 81 12.39 -15.32 17.91
C TYR A 81 10.93 -15.00 18.24
N GLN A 82 10.38 -13.94 17.67
CA GLN A 82 8.99 -13.55 17.87
C GLN A 82 8.18 -13.70 16.58
N THR A 83 6.87 -13.88 16.72
CA THR A 83 5.98 -13.89 15.56
C THR A 83 5.93 -12.52 14.90
N VAL A 84 5.86 -12.49 13.60
CA VAL A 84 5.80 -11.24 12.83
C VAL A 84 4.59 -10.39 13.23
N ALA A 85 3.44 -11.03 13.45
CA ALA A 85 2.21 -10.32 13.82
C ALA A 85 2.34 -9.55 15.14
N ALA A 86 3.10 -10.06 16.11
CA ALA A 86 3.33 -9.38 17.40
C ALA A 86 4.21 -8.14 17.29
N GLN A 87 4.96 -8.02 16.18
CA GLN A 87 5.93 -6.95 15.96
C GLN A 87 5.41 -5.85 15.03
N ILE A 88 4.20 -5.99 14.51
CA ILE A 88 3.58 -4.98 13.65
C ILE A 88 2.64 -4.13 14.51
N ASP A 89 2.83 -2.82 14.47
CA ASP A 89 2.00 -1.85 15.21
C ASP A 89 0.94 -1.22 14.29
N LEU A 90 0.15 -2.07 13.67
CA LEU A 90 -0.98 -1.67 12.83
C LEU A 90 -2.24 -2.41 13.28
N PRO A 91 -3.42 -1.77 13.22
CA PRO A 91 -4.67 -2.45 13.52
C PRO A 91 -4.87 -3.68 12.61
N PRO A 92 -5.27 -4.84 13.17
CA PRO A 92 -5.53 -6.05 12.37
C PRO A 92 -6.52 -5.82 11.22
N ALA A 93 -7.52 -4.96 11.44
CA ALA A 93 -8.48 -4.59 10.42
C ALA A 93 -7.84 -3.91 9.20
N LEU A 94 -6.80 -3.08 9.42
CA LEU A 94 -6.04 -2.45 8.34
C LEU A 94 -5.12 -3.47 7.64
N ILE A 95 -4.42 -4.31 8.42
CA ILE A 95 -3.53 -5.35 7.87
C ILE A 95 -4.29 -6.26 6.92
N ASN A 96 -5.49 -6.69 7.29
CA ASN A 96 -6.34 -7.57 6.48
C ASN A 96 -6.85 -6.95 5.16
N ARG A 97 -6.63 -5.65 4.94
CA ARG A 97 -6.99 -4.96 3.69
C ARG A 97 -5.85 -4.90 2.67
N PHE A 98 -4.64 -5.29 3.07
CA PHE A 98 -3.53 -5.41 2.13
C PHE A 98 -3.54 -6.80 1.48
N ASP A 99 -3.49 -6.83 0.15
CA ASP A 99 -3.47 -8.06 -0.63
C ASP A 99 -2.12 -8.78 -0.51
N ILE A 100 -1.02 -8.02 -0.35
CA ILE A 100 0.34 -8.55 -0.28
C ILE A 100 1.11 -7.80 0.81
N ILE A 101 1.83 -8.54 1.64
CA ILE A 101 2.69 -8.00 2.70
C ILE A 101 4.09 -8.61 2.55
N PHE A 102 5.07 -7.76 2.30
CA PHE A 102 6.47 -8.16 2.23
C PHE A 102 7.19 -7.82 3.54
N ILE A 103 7.80 -8.83 4.16
CA ILE A 103 8.55 -8.66 5.39
C ILE A 103 10.04 -8.57 5.04
N MET A 104 10.57 -7.35 5.19
CA MET A 104 11.98 -7.06 4.93
C MET A 104 12.77 -7.22 6.24
N LYS A 105 13.50 -8.33 6.36
CA LYS A 105 14.38 -8.58 7.52
C LYS A 105 15.78 -8.09 7.19
N ASP A 106 16.33 -7.28 8.07
CA ASP A 106 17.72 -6.84 8.02
C ASP A 106 18.56 -7.76 8.93
N LEU A 107 19.06 -8.84 8.32
CA LEU A 107 19.97 -9.77 8.99
C LEU A 107 21.39 -9.49 8.47
N PRO A 108 22.38 -9.33 9.36
CA PRO A 108 23.76 -9.11 8.95
C PRO A 108 24.25 -10.23 8.02
N ASP A 109 24.61 -9.89 6.80
CA ASP A 109 25.17 -10.79 5.80
C ASP A 109 26.26 -10.02 5.03
N ARG A 110 27.51 -10.41 5.26
CA ARG A 110 28.66 -9.70 4.71
C ARG A 110 28.60 -9.51 3.20
N SER A 111 28.16 -10.52 2.46
CA SER A 111 28.12 -10.47 1.00
C SER A 111 27.00 -9.53 0.49
N LYS A 112 25.84 -9.57 1.15
CA LYS A 112 24.72 -8.66 0.85
C LYS A 112 25.04 -7.23 1.25
N ASP A 113 25.63 -7.04 2.42
CA ASP A 113 26.01 -5.73 2.93
C ASP A 113 27.06 -5.06 2.04
N GLU A 114 28.05 -5.80 1.57
CA GLU A 114 29.04 -5.31 0.58
C GLU A 114 28.37 -4.93 -0.75
N ALA A 115 27.43 -5.74 -1.24
CA ALA A 115 26.70 -5.47 -2.47
C ALA A 115 25.82 -4.20 -2.34
N ILE A 116 25.10 -4.06 -1.22
CA ILE A 116 24.28 -2.88 -0.92
C ILE A 116 25.15 -1.63 -0.82
N ALA A 117 26.23 -1.68 -0.04
CA ALA A 117 27.16 -0.55 0.12
C ALA A 117 27.76 -0.12 -1.24
N THR A 118 28.19 -1.09 -2.05
CA THR A 118 28.70 -0.82 -3.39
C THR A 118 27.65 -0.17 -4.28
N HIS A 119 26.41 -0.67 -4.25
CA HIS A 119 25.32 -0.12 -5.04
C HIS A 119 25.03 1.34 -4.66
N VAL A 120 24.89 1.62 -3.37
CA VAL A 120 24.61 2.97 -2.85
C VAL A 120 25.73 3.95 -3.24
N LEU A 121 26.99 3.55 -3.09
CA LEU A 121 28.15 4.38 -3.45
C LEU A 121 28.25 4.61 -4.97
N MET A 122 27.94 3.60 -5.77
CA MET A 122 27.96 3.73 -7.24
C MET A 122 26.83 4.62 -7.75
N GLU A 123 25.63 4.50 -7.17
CA GLU A 123 24.45 5.30 -7.57
C GLU A 123 24.60 6.77 -7.19
N SER A 124 25.35 7.06 -6.09
CA SER A 124 25.70 8.42 -5.72
C SER A 124 26.67 9.09 -6.71
N LYS A 125 27.45 8.30 -7.47
CA LYS A 125 28.38 8.81 -8.47
C LYS A 125 27.74 9.07 -9.82
N GLU A 126 26.92 8.16 -10.29
CA GLU A 126 26.25 8.22 -11.59
C GLU A 126 24.87 7.57 -11.49
N PRO A 127 23.79 8.34 -11.34
CA PRO A 127 22.44 7.80 -11.38
C PRO A 127 22.16 7.26 -12.80
N LYS A 128 22.29 5.96 -12.96
CA LYS A 128 21.95 5.27 -14.22
C LYS A 128 20.55 4.70 -14.13
N GLU A 129 19.67 5.06 -15.07
CA GLU A 129 18.43 4.33 -15.29
C GLU A 129 18.75 2.89 -15.71
N LYS A 130 18.98 2.01 -14.75
CA LYS A 130 19.27 0.57 -14.97
C LYS A 130 17.98 -0.25 -14.91
N GLY A 131 17.00 0.06 -15.74
CA GLY A 131 15.85 -0.81 -15.93
C GLY A 131 16.06 -1.71 -17.16
N VAL A 132 15.77 -3.00 -17.06
CA VAL A 132 15.72 -3.92 -18.23
C VAL A 132 14.68 -3.41 -19.24
N ILE A 133 13.67 -2.67 -18.76
CA ILE A 133 12.61 -2.07 -19.56
C ILE A 133 12.65 -0.56 -19.34
N SER A 134 12.66 0.22 -20.44
CA SER A 134 12.64 1.66 -20.34
C SER A 134 11.34 2.15 -19.67
N ARG A 135 11.44 3.24 -18.91
CA ARG A 135 10.29 3.85 -18.22
C ARG A 135 9.13 4.20 -19.14
N GLU A 136 9.45 4.66 -20.36
CA GLU A 136 8.43 4.99 -21.36
C GLU A 136 7.70 3.75 -21.89
N LEU A 137 8.43 2.67 -22.16
CA LEU A 137 7.85 1.42 -22.60
C LEU A 137 6.95 0.82 -21.49
N PHE A 138 7.41 0.85 -20.25
CA PHE A 138 6.63 0.39 -19.10
C PHE A 138 5.32 1.19 -18.94
N LYS A 139 5.37 2.52 -19.05
CA LYS A 139 4.15 3.35 -19.02
C LYS A 139 3.17 2.98 -20.12
N LYS A 140 3.65 2.78 -21.36
CA LYS A 140 2.82 2.35 -22.50
C LYS A 140 2.22 0.98 -22.29
N TYR A 141 2.98 0.04 -21.74
CA TYR A 141 2.51 -1.31 -21.39
C TYR A 141 1.35 -1.26 -20.40
N ILE A 142 1.52 -0.54 -19.28
CA ILE A 142 0.47 -0.38 -18.27
C ILE A 142 -0.76 0.32 -18.86
N ALA A 143 -0.59 1.38 -19.63
CA ALA A 143 -1.71 2.09 -20.28
C ALA A 143 -2.48 1.16 -21.22
N TYR A 144 -1.78 0.36 -22.03
CA TYR A 144 -2.39 -0.62 -22.93
C TYR A 144 -3.18 -1.67 -22.14
N ALA A 145 -2.55 -2.25 -21.09
CA ALA A 145 -3.20 -3.26 -20.26
C ALA A 145 -4.50 -2.72 -19.63
N ARG A 146 -4.46 -1.53 -19.04
CA ARG A 146 -5.64 -0.90 -18.42
C ARG A 146 -6.78 -0.61 -19.40
N GLN A 147 -6.47 -0.31 -20.65
CA GLN A 147 -7.47 0.03 -21.67
C GLN A 147 -8.04 -1.20 -22.36
N ARG A 148 -7.24 -2.23 -22.55
CA ARG A 148 -7.58 -3.36 -23.44
C ARG A 148 -7.82 -4.68 -22.71
N ILE A 149 -7.21 -4.88 -21.56
CA ILE A 149 -7.30 -6.15 -20.85
C ILE A 149 -8.44 -6.10 -19.83
N LYS A 150 -9.41 -6.97 -20.01
CA LYS A 150 -10.52 -7.21 -19.09
C LYS A 150 -10.52 -8.69 -18.72
N PRO A 151 -9.72 -9.10 -17.72
CA PRO A 151 -9.63 -10.50 -17.34
C PRO A 151 -10.97 -11.02 -16.84
N GLN A 152 -11.29 -12.27 -17.20
CA GLN A 152 -12.45 -13.00 -16.72
C GLN A 152 -11.98 -14.33 -16.13
N LEU A 153 -12.64 -14.79 -15.09
CA LEU A 153 -12.38 -16.08 -14.51
C LEU A 153 -12.98 -17.16 -15.40
N THR A 154 -12.18 -18.16 -15.78
CA THR A 154 -12.68 -19.40 -16.38
C THR A 154 -13.13 -20.37 -15.29
N ASP A 155 -13.91 -21.40 -15.66
CA ASP A 155 -14.37 -22.41 -14.70
C ASP A 155 -13.18 -23.14 -14.06
N GLU A 156 -12.15 -23.45 -14.84
CA GLU A 156 -10.91 -24.08 -14.34
C GLU A 156 -10.17 -23.18 -13.35
N ALA A 157 -10.12 -21.87 -13.61
CA ALA A 157 -9.49 -20.91 -12.69
C ALA A 157 -10.27 -20.81 -11.37
N ILE A 158 -11.60 -20.85 -11.42
CA ILE A 158 -12.45 -20.85 -10.24
C ILE A 158 -12.20 -22.10 -9.39
N ASP A 159 -12.13 -23.27 -10.01
CA ASP A 159 -11.90 -24.54 -9.32
C ASP A 159 -10.50 -24.58 -8.67
N GLU A 160 -9.47 -24.06 -9.34
CA GLU A 160 -8.11 -24.01 -8.81
C GLU A 160 -7.99 -23.03 -7.63
N ILE A 161 -8.62 -21.85 -7.72
CA ILE A 161 -8.68 -20.88 -6.62
C ILE A 161 -9.40 -21.47 -5.41
N LYS A 162 -10.53 -22.14 -5.62
CA LYS A 162 -11.31 -22.80 -4.58
C LYS A 162 -10.50 -23.88 -3.87
N LYS A 163 -9.80 -24.74 -4.63
CA LYS A 163 -8.95 -25.79 -4.10
C LYS A 163 -7.84 -25.19 -3.25
N PHE A 164 -7.12 -24.20 -3.78
CA PHE A 164 -6.05 -23.51 -3.05
C PHE A 164 -6.56 -22.90 -1.73
N TYR A 165 -7.72 -22.25 -1.75
CA TYR A 165 -8.32 -21.65 -0.55
C TYR A 165 -8.65 -22.70 0.52
N VAL A 166 -9.21 -23.84 0.11
CA VAL A 166 -9.54 -24.92 1.04
C VAL A 166 -8.28 -25.56 1.63
N ASP A 167 -7.25 -25.79 0.80
CA ASP A 167 -5.99 -26.38 1.23
C ASP A 167 -5.27 -25.45 2.23
N LEU A 168 -5.24 -24.14 1.94
CA LEU A 168 -4.64 -23.15 2.84
C LEU A 168 -5.30 -23.12 4.23
N ARG A 169 -6.63 -23.25 4.29
CA ARG A 169 -7.35 -23.28 5.56
C ARG A 169 -7.09 -24.55 6.36
N ASN A 170 -6.92 -25.68 5.69
CA ASN A 170 -6.66 -26.96 6.36
C ASN A 170 -5.25 -27.03 6.94
N VAL A 171 -4.25 -26.41 6.29
CA VAL A 171 -2.88 -26.30 6.82
C VAL A 171 -2.81 -25.43 8.08
N SER A 172 -3.67 -24.42 8.20
CA SER A 172 -3.66 -23.51 9.36
C SER A 172 -4.33 -24.10 10.62
N THR A 173 -4.95 -25.27 10.53
CA THR A 173 -5.65 -25.97 11.64
C THR A 173 -4.86 -27.15 12.21
N SER A 174 -3.70 -27.48 11.63
CA SER A 174 -2.73 -28.48 12.11
C SER A 174 -1.50 -27.79 12.70
#